data_615817828cc1773530fd0d1a387b7579
#
_entry.id   615817828cc1773530fd0d1a387b7579
#
_cell.length_a   1.000
_cell.length_b   1.000
_cell.length_c   1.000
_cell.angle_alpha   90.00
_cell.angle_beta   90.00
_cell.angle_gamma   90.00
#
_symmetry.space_group_name_H-M   'P 1'
#
loop_
_entity.id
_entity.type
_entity.pdbx_description
1 polymer ?
#
loop_
_entity_poly.entity_id
_entity_poly.type
_entity_poly.pdbx_seq_one_letter_code
_entity_poly.pdbx_strand_id
1 'polypeptide(L)'
;MTIRPDVAHVCHGEEVETVAPETVQIGETVLIKRGEKVPLDGKVVSGSALLDTSVLTGESVPREVKEGDEVYSGSINVKGELRLQTIKTFGESTASRIIALVEGAGASKSRSESFITRFARIYTPVVVLAALVLAIVPPLLGTLGLGVQLFGEGGFMQLLPLWLNRALIFLVVSCPCALVISVPLTFFGGIGGASRAGILIKGSSYMDALAKVGVVVFDKTGTLTHGEVLVQADEGAPVVVGDRVKVSSAEAIVQLRREGVVKTVMLTGDRQEVGDRIARQLGLDEYKAELMPADKLVHVEQLLKQKPAGRTLAYVGDGINDAPVLKRADVGIAMGALGCDAAIEAADVVLMDDEPRKVPLAVHIARRTIRIAHQNVAFAIGVKVAVLLLATVGLGTMWMAVFADVGVTVLAVLNAMRALKKVE
;
A
#
# COMPACT_ATOMS: atom_id res chain seq x y z
N MET A 1 -9.05 -2.89 15.00
CA MET A 1 -8.84 -4.27 15.51
C MET A 1 -7.35 -4.43 15.74
N THR A 2 -6.95 -4.72 16.96
CA THR A 2 -5.53 -4.90 17.30
C THR A 2 -5.12 -6.32 16.88
N ILE A 3 -4.22 -6.45 15.92
CA ILE A 3 -3.66 -7.75 15.50
C ILE A 3 -2.79 -8.34 16.64
N ARG A 4 -2.23 -7.47 17.48
CA ARG A 4 -1.32 -7.83 18.57
C ARG A 4 -2.03 -8.73 19.59
N PRO A 5 -1.46 -9.89 19.96
CA PRO A 5 -1.91 -10.71 21.06
C PRO A 5 -1.55 -10.05 22.40
N ASP A 6 -2.43 -10.21 23.39
CA ASP A 6 -2.25 -9.56 24.70
C ASP A 6 -1.60 -10.49 25.74
N VAL A 7 -1.80 -11.81 25.61
CA VAL A 7 -1.31 -12.83 26.54
C VAL A 7 -0.91 -14.12 25.81
N ALA A 8 -0.05 -14.91 26.43
CA ALA A 8 0.32 -16.27 26.03
C ALA A 8 0.19 -17.23 27.23
N HIS A 9 -0.31 -18.44 26.98
CA HIS A 9 -0.47 -19.48 27.99
C HIS A 9 0.60 -20.55 27.78
N VAL A 10 1.73 -20.45 28.49
CA VAL A 10 2.86 -21.40 28.38
C VAL A 10 2.56 -22.66 29.22
N CYS A 11 2.79 -23.83 28.65
CA CYS A 11 2.59 -25.12 29.28
C CYS A 11 3.89 -25.64 29.87
N HIS A 12 3.94 -25.84 31.19
CA HIS A 12 5.01 -26.54 31.91
C HIS A 12 4.49 -27.92 32.41
N GLY A 13 4.42 -28.88 31.47
CA GLY A 13 3.77 -30.15 31.76
C GLY A 13 2.25 -30.03 31.84
N GLU A 14 1.67 -30.25 33.04
CA GLU A 14 0.22 -30.07 33.28
C GLU A 14 -0.14 -28.64 33.75
N GLU A 15 0.83 -27.86 34.22
CA GLU A 15 0.63 -26.49 34.66
C GLU A 15 0.65 -25.54 33.46
N VAL A 16 -0.25 -24.55 33.48
CA VAL A 16 -0.36 -23.50 32.45
C VAL A 16 -0.15 -22.15 33.11
N GLU A 17 0.92 -21.49 32.73
CA GLU A 17 1.26 -20.13 33.20
C GLU A 17 0.84 -19.10 32.14
N THR A 18 0.22 -18.00 32.59
CA THR A 18 -0.14 -16.87 31.71
C THR A 18 0.94 -15.82 31.78
N VAL A 19 1.59 -15.57 30.66
CA VAL A 19 2.73 -14.65 30.53
C VAL A 19 2.51 -13.63 29.41
N ALA A 20 3.33 -12.59 29.37
CA ALA A 20 3.36 -11.68 28.24
C ALA A 20 3.99 -12.40 27.02
N PRO A 21 3.45 -12.24 25.80
CA PRO A 21 3.96 -12.92 24.61
C PRO A 21 5.45 -12.66 24.33
N GLU A 22 5.97 -11.51 24.75
CA GLU A 22 7.37 -11.10 24.61
C GLU A 22 8.34 -11.96 25.43
N THR A 23 7.87 -12.64 26.47
CA THR A 23 8.70 -13.46 27.36
C THR A 23 8.82 -14.90 26.88
N VAL A 24 7.98 -15.34 25.97
CA VAL A 24 7.95 -16.72 25.46
C VAL A 24 9.18 -17.00 24.58
N GLN A 25 9.85 -18.12 24.86
CA GLN A 25 11.04 -18.54 24.12
C GLN A 25 10.69 -19.50 22.97
N ILE A 26 11.61 -19.63 22.01
CA ILE A 26 11.49 -20.59 20.93
C ILE A 26 11.55 -22.00 21.51
N GLY A 27 10.64 -22.86 21.05
CA GLY A 27 10.53 -24.27 21.50
C GLY A 27 9.58 -24.49 22.66
N GLU A 28 9.10 -23.44 23.33
CA GLU A 28 8.07 -23.56 24.36
C GLU A 28 6.72 -23.94 23.79
N THR A 29 5.94 -24.68 24.57
CA THR A 29 4.58 -25.07 24.19
C THR A 29 3.57 -24.09 24.73
N VAL A 30 2.74 -23.54 23.85
CA VAL A 30 1.69 -22.57 24.20
C VAL A 30 0.33 -23.17 23.93
N LEU A 31 -0.58 -23.05 24.91
CA LEU A 31 -1.98 -23.44 24.81
C LEU A 31 -2.81 -22.28 24.22
N ILE A 32 -3.63 -22.60 23.24
CA ILE A 32 -4.53 -21.62 22.60
C ILE A 32 -5.97 -22.10 22.76
N LYS A 33 -6.71 -21.39 23.60
CA LYS A 33 -8.12 -21.69 23.88
C LYS A 33 -9.04 -21.07 22.83
N ARG A 34 -10.26 -21.52 22.79
CA ARG A 34 -11.31 -20.94 21.96
C ARG A 34 -11.51 -19.46 22.28
N GLY A 35 -11.55 -18.62 21.24
CA GLY A 35 -11.73 -17.17 21.34
C GLY A 35 -10.42 -16.40 21.50
N GLU A 36 -9.30 -17.08 21.73
CA GLU A 36 -7.99 -16.45 21.91
C GLU A 36 -7.28 -16.23 20.58
N LYS A 37 -6.40 -15.23 20.57
CA LYS A 37 -5.47 -15.01 19.47
C LYS A 37 -4.23 -15.88 19.66
N VAL A 38 -3.72 -16.41 18.55
CA VAL A 38 -2.43 -17.09 18.52
C VAL A 38 -1.33 -16.10 18.87
N PRO A 39 -0.57 -16.29 19.97
CA PRO A 39 0.40 -15.30 20.44
C PRO A 39 1.69 -15.26 19.62
N LEU A 40 2.20 -16.41 19.17
CA LEU A 40 3.44 -16.53 18.41
C LEU A 40 3.26 -17.51 17.24
N ASP A 41 4.13 -17.39 16.24
CA ASP A 41 4.20 -18.39 15.17
C ASP A 41 4.71 -19.72 15.71
N GLY A 42 4.11 -20.81 15.26
CA GLY A 42 4.50 -22.13 15.75
C GLY A 42 3.91 -23.27 14.96
N LYS A 43 4.25 -24.50 15.39
CA LYS A 43 3.76 -25.74 14.81
C LYS A 43 2.85 -26.46 15.80
N VAL A 44 1.71 -26.95 15.33
CA VAL A 44 0.74 -27.66 16.17
C VAL A 44 1.37 -29.00 16.62
N VAL A 45 1.48 -29.20 17.94
CA VAL A 45 1.96 -30.43 18.56
C VAL A 45 0.84 -31.33 19.03
N SER A 46 -0.33 -30.78 19.35
CA SER A 46 -1.51 -31.58 19.66
C SER A 46 -2.80 -30.75 19.55
N GLY A 47 -3.91 -31.42 19.27
CA GLY A 47 -5.22 -30.81 19.14
C GLY A 47 -5.60 -30.49 17.70
N SER A 48 -6.83 -29.99 17.54
CA SER A 48 -7.33 -29.46 16.28
C SER A 48 -8.22 -28.24 16.52
N ALA A 49 -8.15 -27.25 15.65
CA ALA A 49 -8.93 -26.04 15.78
C ALA A 49 -9.34 -25.47 14.43
N LEU A 50 -10.34 -24.60 14.47
CA LEU A 50 -10.75 -23.78 13.36
C LEU A 50 -10.24 -22.35 13.62
N LEU A 51 -9.29 -21.89 12.79
CA LEU A 51 -8.66 -20.59 12.94
C LEU A 51 -9.20 -19.59 11.94
N ASP A 52 -9.65 -18.45 12.44
CA ASP A 52 -9.95 -17.27 11.62
C ASP A 52 -8.65 -16.52 11.35
N THR A 53 -8.22 -16.55 10.10
CA THR A 53 -7.03 -15.87 9.60
C THR A 53 -7.39 -14.56 8.88
N SER A 54 -8.64 -14.13 8.91
CA SER A 54 -9.15 -12.97 8.13
C SER A 54 -8.37 -11.68 8.39
N VAL A 55 -7.86 -11.52 9.61
CA VAL A 55 -7.06 -10.34 10.00
C VAL A 55 -5.67 -10.35 9.34
N LEU A 56 -5.15 -11.52 8.99
CA LEU A 56 -3.85 -11.72 8.34
C LEU A 56 -4.00 -11.79 6.82
N THR A 57 -4.87 -12.67 6.34
CA THR A 57 -5.01 -13.00 4.92
C THR A 57 -6.12 -12.20 4.22
N GLY A 58 -7.05 -11.65 4.98
CA GLY A 58 -8.27 -11.00 4.46
C GLY A 58 -9.37 -11.99 4.05
N GLU A 59 -9.12 -13.31 4.16
CA GLU A 59 -10.11 -14.34 3.84
C GLU A 59 -11.08 -14.54 5.00
N SER A 60 -12.39 -14.58 4.68
CA SER A 60 -13.44 -14.72 5.69
C SER A 60 -13.74 -16.18 6.07
N VAL A 61 -13.14 -17.15 5.38
CA VAL A 61 -13.37 -18.58 5.64
C VAL A 61 -12.34 -19.09 6.65
N PRO A 62 -12.75 -19.56 7.84
CA PRO A 62 -11.83 -20.12 8.80
C PRO A 62 -11.13 -21.39 8.29
N ARG A 63 -9.82 -21.50 8.58
CA ARG A 63 -8.98 -22.65 8.21
C ARG A 63 -8.98 -23.68 9.31
N GLU A 64 -9.20 -24.96 8.97
CA GLU A 64 -8.99 -26.07 9.88
C GLU A 64 -7.48 -26.38 9.98
N VAL A 65 -6.99 -26.53 11.22
CA VAL A 65 -5.61 -26.89 11.52
C VAL A 65 -5.54 -28.07 12.46
N LYS A 66 -4.54 -28.93 12.25
CA LYS A 66 -4.31 -30.18 12.98
C LYS A 66 -2.83 -30.37 13.28
N GLU A 67 -2.50 -31.42 14.01
CA GLU A 67 -1.13 -31.75 14.38
C GLU A 67 -0.19 -31.77 13.17
N GLY A 68 0.92 -31.07 13.30
CA GLY A 68 1.93 -30.90 12.25
C GLY A 68 1.77 -29.64 11.40
N ASP A 69 0.61 -28.97 11.43
CA ASP A 69 0.38 -27.74 10.66
C ASP A 69 1.08 -26.53 11.29
N GLU A 70 1.50 -25.59 10.44
CA GLU A 70 2.00 -24.28 10.88
C GLU A 70 0.85 -23.29 11.12
N VAL A 71 0.98 -22.56 12.22
CA VAL A 71 0.01 -21.54 12.66
C VAL A 71 0.74 -20.22 12.90
N TYR A 72 0.11 -19.14 12.47
CA TYR A 72 0.69 -17.80 12.52
C TYR A 72 0.05 -16.92 13.60
N SER A 73 0.87 -16.14 14.27
CA SER A 73 0.43 -15.18 15.30
C SER A 73 -0.58 -14.18 14.73
N GLY A 74 -1.54 -13.79 15.57
CA GLY A 74 -2.63 -12.89 15.17
C GLY A 74 -3.86 -13.59 14.59
N SER A 75 -3.81 -14.91 14.27
CA SER A 75 -5.00 -15.72 13.97
C SER A 75 -5.88 -15.87 15.21
N ILE A 76 -7.19 -16.01 15.05
CA ILE A 76 -8.15 -16.16 16.14
C ILE A 76 -8.68 -17.60 16.15
N ASN A 77 -8.58 -18.27 17.28
CA ASN A 77 -9.17 -19.61 17.44
C ASN A 77 -10.69 -19.54 17.62
N VAL A 78 -11.43 -19.91 16.60
CA VAL A 78 -12.92 -19.88 16.61
C VAL A 78 -13.48 -21.11 17.32
N LYS A 79 -12.85 -22.29 17.14
CA LYS A 79 -13.35 -23.55 17.69
C LYS A 79 -12.21 -24.54 17.89
N GLY A 80 -12.23 -25.26 19.01
CA GLY A 80 -11.23 -26.24 19.37
C GLY A 80 -10.20 -25.69 20.36
N GLU A 81 -9.20 -26.49 20.65
CA GLU A 81 -8.06 -26.18 21.51
C GLU A 81 -6.78 -26.70 20.85
N LEU A 82 -5.74 -25.91 20.87
CA LEU A 82 -4.45 -26.24 20.26
C LEU A 82 -3.32 -26.11 21.28
N ARG A 83 -2.36 -27.02 21.19
CA ARG A 83 -1.03 -26.81 21.77
C ARG A 83 -0.04 -26.57 20.62
N LEU A 84 0.63 -25.44 20.69
CA LEU A 84 1.52 -24.93 19.65
C LEU A 84 2.94 -24.86 20.20
N GLN A 85 3.91 -25.49 19.53
CA GLN A 85 5.33 -25.29 19.82
C GLN A 85 5.81 -24.06 19.05
N THR A 86 6.35 -23.09 19.76
CA THR A 86 6.82 -21.82 19.18
C THR A 86 8.06 -22.03 18.32
N ILE A 87 8.08 -21.39 17.13
CA ILE A 87 9.21 -21.46 16.17
C ILE A 87 9.90 -20.11 15.97
N LYS A 88 9.30 -19.03 16.46
CA LYS A 88 9.87 -17.67 16.38
C LYS A 88 9.68 -16.94 17.69
N THR A 89 10.53 -15.94 17.92
CA THR A 89 10.34 -14.95 19.00
C THR A 89 9.17 -14.02 18.71
N PHE A 90 8.64 -13.33 19.73
CA PHE A 90 7.53 -12.39 19.54
C PHE A 90 7.86 -11.27 18.54
N GLY A 91 9.08 -10.70 18.61
CA GLY A 91 9.52 -9.65 17.68
C GLY A 91 9.60 -10.10 16.21
N GLU A 92 9.85 -11.40 15.98
CA GLU A 92 9.91 -12.03 14.66
C GLU A 92 8.59 -12.68 14.23
N SER A 93 7.57 -12.63 15.09
CA SER A 93 6.26 -13.20 14.80
C SER A 93 5.58 -12.49 13.64
N THR A 94 4.71 -13.20 12.92
CA THR A 94 3.97 -12.69 11.76
C THR A 94 3.18 -11.42 12.12
N ALA A 95 2.48 -11.40 13.25
CA ALA A 95 1.73 -10.23 13.70
C ALA A 95 2.64 -9.02 13.95
N SER A 96 3.77 -9.21 14.66
CA SER A 96 4.73 -8.13 14.95
C SER A 96 5.35 -7.56 13.67
N ARG A 97 5.69 -8.42 12.70
CA ARG A 97 6.20 -7.99 11.38
C ARG A 97 5.19 -7.22 10.57
N ILE A 98 3.93 -7.66 10.54
CA ILE A 98 2.85 -6.93 9.85
C ILE A 98 2.70 -5.53 10.44
N ILE A 99 2.68 -5.41 11.78
CA ILE A 99 2.60 -4.12 12.45
C ILE A 99 3.79 -3.23 12.09
N ALA A 100 5.02 -3.76 12.18
CA ALA A 100 6.24 -3.03 11.85
C ALA A 100 6.27 -2.60 10.37
N LEU A 101 5.78 -3.43 9.43
CA LEU A 101 5.69 -3.08 8.00
C LEU A 101 4.66 -1.96 7.76
N VAL A 102 3.51 -2.01 8.42
CA VAL A 102 2.48 -0.96 8.29
C VAL A 102 2.97 0.36 8.90
N GLU A 103 3.60 0.31 10.07
CA GLU A 103 4.19 1.50 10.72
C GLU A 103 5.39 2.03 9.93
N GLY A 104 6.29 1.15 9.48
CA GLY A 104 7.46 1.49 8.66
C GLY A 104 7.11 2.01 7.28
N ALA A 105 6.02 1.53 6.66
CA ALA A 105 5.51 2.04 5.39
C ALA A 105 5.13 3.53 5.48
N GLY A 106 4.70 3.97 6.66
CA GLY A 106 4.46 5.39 6.94
C GLY A 106 5.73 6.23 7.07
N ALA A 107 6.81 5.64 7.55
CA ALA A 107 8.09 6.32 7.75
C ALA A 107 8.94 6.39 6.47
N SER A 108 8.68 5.55 5.47
CA SER A 108 9.38 5.58 4.18
C SER A 108 9.07 6.88 3.44
N LYS A 109 10.08 7.77 3.34
CA LYS A 109 9.98 9.05 2.62
C LYS A 109 9.55 8.82 1.18
N SER A 110 8.28 9.08 0.89
CA SER A 110 7.73 8.95 -0.46
C SER A 110 8.25 10.07 -1.38
N ARG A 111 8.16 9.85 -2.70
CA ARG A 111 8.34 10.92 -3.69
C ARG A 111 7.36 12.08 -3.42
N SER A 112 6.17 11.78 -2.90
CA SER A 112 5.16 12.78 -2.52
C SER A 112 5.63 13.63 -1.35
N GLU A 113 6.28 13.04 -0.35
CA GLU A 113 6.84 13.74 0.81
C GLU A 113 8.03 14.62 0.43
N SER A 114 8.92 14.12 -0.46
CA SER A 114 10.01 14.91 -1.03
C SER A 114 9.50 16.05 -1.91
N PHE A 115 8.36 15.87 -2.59
CA PHE A 115 7.69 16.91 -3.36
C PHE A 115 7.14 18.00 -2.45
N ILE A 116 6.42 17.65 -1.38
CA ILE A 116 5.86 18.61 -0.41
C ILE A 116 6.98 19.42 0.24
N THR A 117 8.07 18.77 0.67
CA THR A 117 9.22 19.45 1.27
C THR A 117 9.90 20.40 0.28
N ARG A 118 10.09 19.98 -0.96
CA ARG A 118 10.69 20.81 -2.01
C ARG A 118 9.78 21.96 -2.41
N PHE A 119 8.46 21.71 -2.51
CA PHE A 119 7.45 22.72 -2.76
C PHE A 119 7.44 23.76 -1.64
N ALA A 120 7.38 23.34 -0.37
CA ALA A 120 7.38 24.25 0.78
C ALA A 120 8.63 25.15 0.83
N ARG A 121 9.81 24.63 0.47
CA ARG A 121 11.07 25.38 0.46
C ARG A 121 11.06 26.57 -0.51
N ILE A 122 10.37 26.43 -1.64
CA ILE A 122 10.27 27.50 -2.66
C ILE A 122 9.02 28.35 -2.41
N TYR A 123 7.90 27.68 -2.11
CA TYR A 123 6.60 28.31 -1.96
C TYR A 123 6.56 29.33 -0.80
N THR A 124 7.07 28.94 0.37
CA THR A 124 7.01 29.78 1.57
C THR A 124 7.72 31.14 1.39
N PRO A 125 8.96 31.22 0.92
CA PRO A 125 9.63 32.51 0.67
C PRO A 125 8.91 33.35 -0.39
N VAL A 126 8.39 32.73 -1.45
CA VAL A 126 7.65 33.43 -2.50
C VAL A 126 6.36 34.05 -1.97
N VAL A 127 5.61 33.31 -1.17
CA VAL A 127 4.35 33.81 -0.57
C VAL A 127 4.62 34.94 0.43
N VAL A 128 5.64 34.79 1.28
CA VAL A 128 6.01 35.85 2.25
C VAL A 128 6.45 37.14 1.51
N LEU A 129 7.28 36.99 0.49
CA LEU A 129 7.72 38.13 -0.32
C LEU A 129 6.51 38.80 -1.03
N ALA A 130 5.59 38.00 -1.61
CA ALA A 130 4.40 38.50 -2.24
C ALA A 130 3.50 39.25 -1.24
N ALA A 131 3.35 38.74 -0.02
CA ALA A 131 2.60 39.38 1.05
C ALA A 131 3.23 40.73 1.46
N LEU A 132 4.56 40.79 1.58
CA LEU A 132 5.28 42.04 1.86
C LEU A 132 5.11 43.06 0.74
N VAL A 133 5.22 42.64 -0.51
CA VAL A 133 4.97 43.48 -1.68
C VAL A 133 3.54 44.02 -1.66
N LEU A 134 2.54 43.14 -1.37
CA LEU A 134 1.13 43.53 -1.28
C LEU A 134 0.84 44.50 -0.13
N ALA A 135 1.59 44.41 0.99
CA ALA A 135 1.43 45.32 2.12
C ALA A 135 2.04 46.72 1.87
N ILE A 136 3.13 46.81 1.11
CA ILE A 136 3.95 48.03 1.01
C ILE A 136 3.75 48.76 -0.32
N VAL A 137 3.74 48.03 -1.44
CA VAL A 137 3.75 48.67 -2.78
C VAL A 137 2.46 49.42 -3.08
N PRO A 138 1.24 48.89 -2.85
CA PRO A 138 0.01 49.60 -3.15
C PRO A 138 -0.17 50.92 -2.34
N PRO A 139 0.10 50.95 -0.99
CA PRO A 139 0.07 52.20 -0.25
C PRO A 139 1.10 53.24 -0.78
N LEU A 140 2.27 52.79 -1.20
CA LEU A 140 3.31 53.67 -1.75
C LEU A 140 2.89 54.23 -3.10
N LEU A 141 2.32 53.45 -3.99
CA LEU A 141 1.82 53.88 -5.29
C LEU A 141 0.60 54.86 -5.13
N GLY A 142 -0.27 54.57 -4.16
CA GLY A 142 -1.39 55.45 -3.82
C GLY A 142 -0.93 56.83 -3.36
N THR A 143 0.15 56.95 -2.57
CA THR A 143 0.72 58.21 -2.16
C THR A 143 1.35 59.02 -3.31
N LEU A 144 1.85 58.30 -4.33
CA LEU A 144 2.45 58.90 -5.53
C LEU A 144 1.40 59.30 -6.58
N GLY A 145 0.10 59.12 -6.30
CA GLY A 145 -0.99 59.40 -7.24
C GLY A 145 -1.06 58.40 -8.41
N LEU A 146 -0.31 57.32 -8.36
CA LEU A 146 -0.28 56.31 -9.40
C LEU A 146 -1.35 55.22 -9.10
N GLY A 147 -2.32 55.07 -9.99
CA GLY A 147 -3.33 53.99 -9.84
C GLY A 147 -4.35 54.23 -8.72
N VAL A 148 -4.71 55.45 -8.42
CA VAL A 148 -5.67 55.90 -7.37
C VAL A 148 -6.97 55.09 -7.41
N GLN A 149 -7.50 54.78 -8.59
CA GLN A 149 -8.72 53.98 -8.74
C GLN A 149 -8.58 52.51 -8.23
N LEU A 150 -7.36 51.99 -8.23
CA LEU A 150 -7.05 50.60 -7.81
C LEU A 150 -6.55 50.54 -6.37
N PHE A 151 -5.75 51.51 -5.93
CA PHE A 151 -5.02 51.48 -4.68
C PHE A 151 -5.61 52.35 -3.58
N GLY A 152 -6.51 53.29 -3.93
CA GLY A 152 -7.15 54.23 -3.02
C GLY A 152 -6.42 55.60 -2.95
N GLU A 153 -7.13 56.63 -2.52
CA GLU A 153 -6.58 57.96 -2.26
C GLU A 153 -6.21 58.11 -0.78
N GLY A 154 -5.04 58.65 -0.51
CA GLY A 154 -4.60 58.89 0.87
C GLY A 154 -3.12 58.82 1.10
N GLY A 155 -2.68 59.30 2.25
CA GLY A 155 -1.28 59.14 2.68
C GLY A 155 -0.93 57.72 3.02
N PHE A 156 0.38 57.37 2.96
CA PHE A 156 0.88 56.02 3.24
C PHE A 156 0.31 55.43 4.54
N MET A 157 0.33 56.19 5.63
CA MET A 157 -0.18 55.75 6.93
C MET A 157 -1.69 55.53 6.98
N GLN A 158 -2.46 56.15 6.06
CA GLN A 158 -3.90 55.92 5.97
C GLN A 158 -4.25 54.67 5.18
N LEU A 159 -3.48 54.37 4.13
CA LEU A 159 -3.66 53.19 3.29
C LEU A 159 -3.03 51.90 3.87
N LEU A 160 -2.00 52.05 4.65
CA LEU A 160 -1.24 50.89 5.22
C LEU A 160 -2.12 49.90 5.98
N PRO A 161 -3.04 50.29 6.88
CA PRO A 161 -3.87 49.32 7.61
C PRO A 161 -4.75 48.46 6.70
N LEU A 162 -5.30 49.06 5.63
CA LEU A 162 -6.13 48.38 4.64
C LEU A 162 -5.31 47.28 3.90
N TRP A 163 -4.14 47.68 3.38
CA TRP A 163 -3.29 46.79 2.59
C TRP A 163 -2.57 45.78 3.46
N LEU A 164 -2.24 46.10 4.69
CA LEU A 164 -1.73 45.14 5.68
C LEU A 164 -2.76 44.06 5.98
N ASN A 165 -4.04 44.44 6.16
CA ASN A 165 -5.11 43.48 6.37
C ASN A 165 -5.27 42.55 5.14
N ARG A 166 -5.23 43.09 3.92
CA ARG A 166 -5.26 42.28 2.69
C ARG A 166 -4.07 41.36 2.58
N ALA A 167 -2.86 41.79 2.93
CA ALA A 167 -1.64 40.99 2.94
C ALA A 167 -1.70 39.85 3.99
N LEU A 168 -2.28 40.13 5.17
CA LEU A 168 -2.51 39.11 6.18
C LEU A 168 -3.52 38.05 5.72
N ILE A 169 -4.64 38.48 5.12
CA ILE A 169 -5.61 37.52 4.51
C ILE A 169 -4.93 36.70 3.44
N PHE A 170 -4.14 37.29 2.55
CA PHE A 170 -3.38 36.60 1.52
C PHE A 170 -2.41 35.56 2.14
N LEU A 171 -1.70 35.94 3.19
CA LEU A 171 -0.74 35.01 3.89
C LEU A 171 -1.46 33.82 4.50
N VAL A 172 -2.59 34.04 5.18
CA VAL A 172 -3.37 32.95 5.80
C VAL A 172 -3.94 32.01 4.73
N VAL A 173 -4.55 32.52 3.67
CA VAL A 173 -5.14 31.74 2.58
C VAL A 173 -4.05 30.91 1.85
N SER A 174 -2.85 31.48 1.75
CA SER A 174 -1.75 30.82 1.06
C SER A 174 -1.15 29.63 1.82
N CYS A 175 -1.49 29.36 3.11
CA CYS A 175 -1.01 28.18 3.81
C CYS A 175 -1.47 26.88 3.12
N PRO A 176 -0.60 25.96 2.72
CA PRO A 176 -1.01 24.68 2.07
C PRO A 176 -1.45 23.61 3.06
N CYS A 177 -2.05 23.98 4.22
CA CYS A 177 -2.34 23.09 5.35
C CYS A 177 -3.17 21.86 4.95
N ALA A 178 -4.21 22.06 4.13
CA ALA A 178 -5.05 20.98 3.63
C ALA A 178 -4.26 19.92 2.82
N LEU A 179 -3.27 20.36 2.02
CA LEU A 179 -2.45 19.46 1.21
C LEU A 179 -1.47 18.68 2.07
N VAL A 180 -0.80 19.36 2.99
CA VAL A 180 0.24 18.77 3.85
C VAL A 180 -0.33 17.69 4.77
N ILE A 181 -1.59 17.83 5.19
CA ILE A 181 -2.25 16.86 6.09
C ILE A 181 -2.99 15.78 5.29
N SER A 182 -3.82 16.16 4.31
CA SER A 182 -4.73 15.22 3.66
C SER A 182 -4.04 14.22 2.73
N VAL A 183 -2.95 14.62 2.06
CA VAL A 183 -2.25 13.73 1.12
C VAL A 183 -1.58 12.56 1.85
N PRO A 184 -0.70 12.78 2.86
CA PRO A 184 -0.16 11.67 3.64
C PRO A 184 -1.25 10.80 4.27
N LEU A 185 -2.29 11.41 4.86
CA LEU A 185 -3.39 10.67 5.48
C LEU A 185 -4.14 9.79 4.47
N THR A 186 -4.28 10.23 3.21
CA THR A 186 -4.89 9.41 2.15
C THR A 186 -4.02 8.18 1.85
N PHE A 187 -2.70 8.33 1.78
CA PHE A 187 -1.79 7.19 1.57
C PHE A 187 -1.82 6.23 2.76
N PHE A 188 -1.78 6.73 4.00
CA PHE A 188 -1.94 5.89 5.19
C PHE A 188 -3.26 5.13 5.19
N GLY A 189 -4.35 5.81 4.83
CA GLY A 189 -5.64 5.18 4.67
C GLY A 189 -5.65 4.07 3.61
N GLY A 190 -4.99 4.30 2.47
CA GLY A 190 -4.85 3.32 1.39
C GLY A 190 -4.02 2.11 1.79
N ILE A 191 -2.86 2.32 2.44
CA ILE A 191 -1.98 1.26 2.95
C ILE A 191 -2.72 0.43 4.02
N GLY A 192 -3.41 1.10 4.97
CA GLY A 192 -4.20 0.42 5.98
C GLY A 192 -5.40 -0.34 5.41
N GLY A 193 -6.03 0.19 4.35
CA GLY A 193 -7.09 -0.49 3.60
C GLY A 193 -6.60 -1.74 2.86
N ALA A 194 -5.42 -1.66 2.23
CA ALA A 194 -4.75 -2.78 1.58
C ALA A 194 -4.35 -3.87 2.60
N SER A 195 -3.79 -3.48 3.74
CA SER A 195 -3.42 -4.41 4.81
C SER A 195 -4.63 -5.22 5.32
N ARG A 196 -5.81 -4.61 5.43
CA ARG A 196 -7.05 -5.31 5.80
C ARG A 196 -7.53 -6.33 4.75
N ALA A 197 -7.07 -6.19 3.52
CA ALA A 197 -7.31 -7.15 2.45
C ALA A 197 -6.17 -8.20 2.32
N GLY A 198 -5.24 -8.24 3.28
CA GLY A 198 -4.08 -9.14 3.26
C GLY A 198 -3.03 -8.74 2.23
N ILE A 199 -2.94 -7.43 1.90
CA ILE A 199 -1.97 -6.87 0.97
C ILE A 199 -1.11 -5.86 1.72
N LEU A 200 0.15 -6.19 1.97
CA LEU A 200 1.09 -5.30 2.65
C LEU A 200 1.88 -4.48 1.63
N ILE A 201 1.75 -3.17 1.68
CA ILE A 201 2.48 -2.24 0.81
C ILE A 201 3.50 -1.50 1.67
N LYS A 202 4.78 -1.65 1.38
CA LYS A 202 5.89 -1.15 2.21
C LYS A 202 6.11 0.37 2.15
N GLY A 203 5.32 1.10 1.37
CA GLY A 203 5.46 2.54 1.31
C GLY A 203 4.55 3.22 0.30
N SER A 204 4.33 4.51 0.50
CA SER A 204 3.50 5.33 -0.39
C SER A 204 4.08 5.48 -1.80
N SER A 205 5.41 5.37 -1.98
CA SER A 205 6.07 5.31 -3.29
C SER A 205 5.63 4.09 -4.10
N TYR A 206 5.49 2.94 -3.46
CA TYR A 206 5.01 1.71 -4.10
C TYR A 206 3.53 1.76 -4.41
N MET A 207 2.73 2.45 -3.57
CA MET A 207 1.33 2.75 -3.87
C MET A 207 1.19 3.59 -5.16
N ASP A 208 2.03 4.62 -5.33
CA ASP A 208 2.05 5.44 -6.56
C ASP A 208 2.51 4.62 -7.77
N ALA A 209 3.52 3.76 -7.59
CA ALA A 209 4.00 2.88 -8.65
C ALA A 209 2.95 1.84 -9.06
N LEU A 210 2.26 1.20 -8.10
CA LEU A 210 1.14 0.28 -8.36
C LEU A 210 0.01 0.93 -9.14
N ALA A 211 -0.35 2.17 -8.81
CA ALA A 211 -1.41 2.89 -9.50
C ALA A 211 -1.10 3.10 -11.01
N LYS A 212 0.18 3.17 -11.35
CA LYS A 212 0.68 3.37 -12.71
C LYS A 212 1.00 2.08 -13.45
N VAL A 213 0.80 0.90 -12.84
CA VAL A 213 1.11 -0.39 -13.46
C VAL A 213 0.45 -0.52 -14.82
N GLY A 214 1.27 -0.80 -15.84
CA GLY A 214 0.87 -1.05 -17.21
C GLY A 214 1.37 -2.39 -17.73
N VAL A 215 2.44 -2.94 -17.15
CA VAL A 215 2.97 -4.25 -17.51
C VAL A 215 3.04 -5.08 -16.23
N VAL A 216 2.51 -6.30 -16.25
CA VAL A 216 2.62 -7.26 -15.15
C VAL A 216 3.32 -8.51 -15.66
N VAL A 217 4.40 -8.87 -14.99
CA VAL A 217 5.20 -10.06 -15.27
C VAL A 217 4.98 -11.04 -14.12
N PHE A 218 4.58 -12.25 -14.44
CA PHE A 218 4.35 -13.31 -13.47
C PHE A 218 5.45 -14.38 -13.57
N ASP A 219 5.94 -14.84 -12.44
CA ASP A 219 6.52 -16.18 -12.41
C ASP A 219 5.41 -17.23 -12.58
N LYS A 220 5.75 -18.42 -13.06
CA LYS A 220 4.77 -19.49 -13.21
C LYS A 220 4.53 -20.22 -11.88
N THR A 221 5.61 -20.81 -11.35
CA THR A 221 5.54 -21.79 -10.25
C THR A 221 5.24 -21.10 -8.92
N GLY A 222 4.29 -21.66 -8.17
CA GLY A 222 3.88 -21.04 -6.90
C GLY A 222 3.10 -19.70 -7.06
N THR A 223 3.08 -19.09 -8.25
CA THR A 223 2.41 -17.81 -8.53
C THR A 223 1.11 -18.00 -9.29
N LEU A 224 1.17 -18.43 -10.56
CA LEU A 224 -0.01 -18.74 -11.38
C LEU A 224 -0.50 -20.18 -11.21
N THR A 225 0.35 -21.02 -10.66
CA THR A 225 0.13 -22.45 -10.43
C THR A 225 0.38 -22.80 -8.96
N HIS A 226 -0.08 -23.97 -8.53
CA HIS A 226 0.08 -24.41 -7.13
C HIS A 226 1.51 -24.84 -6.76
N GLY A 227 2.40 -25.06 -7.72
CA GLY A 227 3.73 -25.60 -7.48
C GLY A 227 3.72 -27.10 -7.16
N GLU A 228 2.58 -27.80 -7.28
CA GLU A 228 2.41 -29.22 -7.02
C GLU A 228 2.64 -30.02 -8.28
N VAL A 229 3.52 -31.00 -8.21
CA VAL A 229 3.74 -31.97 -9.30
C VAL A 229 2.65 -33.04 -9.23
N LEU A 230 1.61 -32.90 -10.03
CA LEU A 230 0.61 -33.96 -10.20
C LEU A 230 1.18 -35.04 -11.12
N VAL A 231 1.41 -36.22 -10.57
CA VAL A 231 1.68 -37.45 -11.34
C VAL A 231 0.33 -38.11 -11.63
N GLN A 232 -0.28 -37.82 -12.79
CA GLN A 232 -1.42 -38.61 -13.26
C GLN A 232 -0.89 -39.86 -13.98
N ALA A 233 -0.93 -40.98 -13.31
CA ALA A 233 -0.71 -42.29 -13.92
C ALA A 233 -2.08 -42.87 -14.29
N ASP A 234 -2.53 -42.67 -15.54
CA ASP A 234 -3.54 -43.57 -16.11
C ASP A 234 -2.85 -44.83 -16.60
N GLU A 235 -3.44 -46.01 -16.30
CA GLU A 235 -2.90 -47.30 -16.70
C GLU A 235 -2.70 -47.34 -18.24
N GLY A 236 -1.43 -47.24 -18.66
CA GLY A 236 -1.02 -47.31 -20.07
C GLY A 236 -0.81 -45.97 -20.80
N ALA A 237 -0.99 -44.82 -20.18
CA ALA A 237 -0.67 -43.51 -20.74
C ALA A 237 0.65 -42.94 -20.19
N PRO A 238 1.37 -42.11 -20.97
CA PRO A 238 2.60 -41.48 -20.46
C PRO A 238 2.28 -40.61 -19.23
N VAL A 239 3.10 -40.72 -18.20
CA VAL A 239 3.00 -39.94 -16.98
C VAL A 239 3.07 -38.44 -17.33
N VAL A 240 1.94 -37.73 -17.24
CA VAL A 240 1.91 -36.29 -17.44
C VAL A 240 2.25 -35.62 -16.10
N VAL A 241 3.49 -35.22 -15.97
CA VAL A 241 3.94 -34.34 -14.89
C VAL A 241 3.51 -32.92 -15.23
N GLY A 242 2.54 -32.39 -14.51
CA GLY A 242 2.03 -31.04 -14.76
C GLY A 242 1.75 -30.31 -13.46
N ASP A 243 2.07 -29.02 -13.46
CA ASP A 243 1.69 -28.12 -12.38
C ASP A 243 0.27 -27.57 -12.64
N ARG A 244 -0.57 -27.60 -11.61
CA ARG A 244 -1.98 -27.20 -11.72
C ARG A 244 -2.13 -25.69 -11.67
N VAL A 245 -2.75 -25.10 -12.70
CA VAL A 245 -3.10 -23.68 -12.73
C VAL A 245 -4.14 -23.39 -11.63
N LYS A 246 -3.92 -22.31 -10.86
CA LYS A 246 -4.88 -21.84 -9.87
C LYS A 246 -6.15 -21.33 -10.57
N VAL A 247 -7.31 -21.71 -10.06
CA VAL A 247 -8.62 -21.32 -10.63
C VAL A 247 -8.75 -19.81 -10.76
N SER A 248 -8.21 -19.08 -9.80
CA SER A 248 -8.25 -17.62 -9.74
C SER A 248 -7.26 -16.90 -10.67
N SER A 249 -6.29 -17.62 -11.27
CA SER A 249 -5.27 -16.97 -12.14
C SER A 249 -5.89 -16.38 -13.40
N ALA A 250 -6.81 -17.09 -14.04
CA ALA A 250 -7.49 -16.58 -15.24
C ALA A 250 -8.33 -15.33 -14.93
N GLU A 251 -9.05 -15.36 -13.81
CA GLU A 251 -9.83 -14.20 -13.34
C GLU A 251 -8.94 -13.01 -13.03
N ALA A 252 -7.80 -13.23 -12.38
CA ALA A 252 -6.83 -12.19 -12.09
C ALA A 252 -6.32 -11.49 -13.34
N ILE A 253 -6.01 -12.23 -14.41
CA ILE A 253 -5.57 -11.66 -15.71
C ILE A 253 -6.69 -10.80 -16.31
N VAL A 254 -7.93 -11.27 -16.31
CA VAL A 254 -9.09 -10.50 -16.80
C VAL A 254 -9.28 -9.22 -16.00
N GLN A 255 -9.18 -9.29 -14.68
CA GLN A 255 -9.32 -8.12 -13.80
C GLN A 255 -8.18 -7.12 -14.00
N LEU A 256 -6.92 -7.57 -14.18
CA LEU A 256 -5.81 -6.69 -14.50
C LEU A 256 -6.04 -5.88 -15.78
N ARG A 257 -6.59 -6.51 -16.82
CA ARG A 257 -6.96 -5.81 -18.06
C ARG A 257 -8.06 -4.76 -17.82
N ARG A 258 -9.07 -5.08 -17.00
CA ARG A 258 -10.11 -4.09 -16.58
C ARG A 258 -9.50 -2.93 -15.82
N GLU A 259 -8.49 -3.19 -15.01
CA GLU A 259 -7.71 -2.15 -14.34
C GLU A 259 -6.75 -1.41 -15.31
N GLY A 260 -6.77 -1.66 -16.63
CA GLY A 260 -5.97 -0.95 -17.63
C GLY A 260 -4.49 -1.33 -17.64
N VAL A 261 -4.17 -2.55 -17.23
CA VAL A 261 -2.88 -3.20 -17.55
C VAL A 261 -2.88 -3.53 -19.04
N VAL A 262 -1.85 -3.11 -19.75
CA VAL A 262 -1.78 -3.21 -21.20
C VAL A 262 -1.03 -4.45 -21.66
N LYS A 263 -0.22 -5.07 -20.78
CA LYS A 263 0.55 -6.26 -21.12
C LYS A 263 0.74 -7.16 -19.91
N THR A 264 0.45 -8.45 -20.08
CA THR A 264 0.67 -9.51 -19.11
C THR A 264 1.65 -10.52 -19.68
N VAL A 265 2.71 -10.83 -18.94
CA VAL A 265 3.82 -11.69 -19.39
C VAL A 265 4.03 -12.79 -18.36
N MET A 266 4.36 -14.01 -18.79
CA MET A 266 4.80 -15.09 -17.90
C MET A 266 6.26 -15.45 -18.21
N LEU A 267 7.08 -15.57 -17.15
CA LEU A 267 8.44 -16.09 -17.24
C LEU A 267 8.51 -17.43 -16.48
N THR A 268 9.08 -18.45 -17.10
CA THR A 268 9.18 -19.77 -16.49
C THR A 268 10.47 -20.50 -16.89
N GLY A 269 11.00 -21.33 -15.99
CA GLY A 269 12.07 -22.28 -16.30
C GLY A 269 11.60 -23.56 -16.98
N ASP A 270 10.29 -23.78 -17.10
CA ASP A 270 9.73 -24.98 -17.72
C ASP A 270 9.97 -25.05 -19.22
N ARG A 271 9.68 -26.23 -19.80
CA ARG A 271 9.74 -26.46 -21.24
C ARG A 271 8.76 -25.58 -22.01
N GLN A 272 9.12 -25.27 -23.24
CA GLN A 272 8.32 -24.42 -24.15
C GLN A 272 6.85 -24.86 -24.28
N GLU A 273 6.61 -26.18 -24.38
CA GLU A 273 5.26 -26.74 -24.53
C GLU A 273 4.35 -26.48 -23.32
N VAL A 274 4.93 -26.57 -22.11
CA VAL A 274 4.21 -26.30 -20.86
C VAL A 274 3.88 -24.80 -20.76
N GLY A 275 4.86 -23.95 -21.05
CA GLY A 275 4.69 -22.50 -21.08
C GLY A 275 3.60 -22.05 -22.05
N ASP A 276 3.60 -22.56 -23.27
CA ASP A 276 2.61 -22.26 -24.31
C ASP A 276 1.19 -22.65 -23.86
N ARG A 277 1.03 -23.86 -23.34
CA ARG A 277 -0.27 -24.35 -22.85
C ARG A 277 -0.85 -23.45 -21.76
N ILE A 278 -0.06 -23.10 -20.75
CA ILE A 278 -0.50 -22.26 -19.63
C ILE A 278 -0.79 -20.84 -20.09
N ALA A 279 0.06 -20.27 -20.94
CA ALA A 279 -0.14 -18.93 -21.49
C ALA A 279 -1.45 -18.81 -22.28
N ARG A 280 -1.76 -19.81 -23.10
CA ARG A 280 -3.05 -19.86 -23.84
C ARG A 280 -4.24 -20.05 -22.89
N GLN A 281 -4.12 -20.95 -21.92
CA GLN A 281 -5.18 -21.22 -20.93
C GLN A 281 -5.54 -19.96 -20.14
N LEU A 282 -4.55 -19.15 -19.76
CA LEU A 282 -4.73 -17.92 -18.98
C LEU A 282 -5.00 -16.70 -19.87
N GLY A 283 -4.78 -16.80 -21.18
CA GLY A 283 -4.91 -15.68 -22.11
C GLY A 283 -3.86 -14.60 -21.90
N LEU A 284 -2.63 -14.97 -21.56
CA LEU A 284 -1.50 -14.04 -21.41
C LEU A 284 -1.06 -13.47 -22.78
N ASP A 285 -0.51 -12.25 -22.76
CA ASP A 285 -0.09 -11.57 -23.99
C ASP A 285 1.26 -12.06 -24.49
N GLU A 286 2.15 -12.50 -23.59
CA GLU A 286 3.48 -13.01 -23.91
C GLU A 286 3.92 -14.04 -22.85
N TYR A 287 4.77 -14.98 -23.25
CA TYR A 287 5.48 -15.85 -22.32
C TYR A 287 6.90 -16.13 -22.81
N LYS A 288 7.79 -16.48 -21.86
CA LYS A 288 9.14 -17.00 -22.14
C LYS A 288 9.37 -18.21 -21.25
N ALA A 289 9.84 -19.27 -21.88
CA ALA A 289 10.09 -20.56 -21.23
C ALA A 289 11.59 -20.90 -21.25
N GLU A 290 11.97 -21.96 -20.55
CA GLU A 290 13.36 -22.47 -20.46
C GLU A 290 14.36 -21.44 -19.93
N LEU A 291 13.89 -20.55 -19.03
CA LEU A 291 14.69 -19.48 -18.47
C LEU A 291 15.42 -19.89 -17.20
N MET A 292 16.72 -19.64 -17.15
CA MET A 292 17.47 -19.63 -15.89
C MET A 292 17.15 -18.35 -15.08
N PRO A 293 17.39 -18.33 -13.76
CA PRO A 293 17.12 -17.14 -12.96
C PRO A 293 17.78 -15.84 -13.48
N ALA A 294 19.00 -15.94 -14.03
CA ALA A 294 19.69 -14.81 -14.66
C ALA A 294 18.97 -14.30 -15.92
N ASP A 295 18.40 -15.20 -16.70
CA ASP A 295 17.69 -14.85 -17.94
C ASP A 295 16.39 -14.12 -17.64
N LYS A 296 15.67 -14.49 -16.56
CA LYS A 296 14.50 -13.77 -16.08
C LYS A 296 14.82 -12.30 -15.82
N LEU A 297 15.96 -12.02 -15.17
CA LEU A 297 16.40 -10.65 -14.89
C LEU A 297 16.64 -9.86 -16.19
N VAL A 298 17.32 -10.46 -17.17
CA VAL A 298 17.59 -9.84 -18.48
C VAL A 298 16.27 -9.52 -19.20
N HIS A 299 15.31 -10.45 -19.20
CA HIS A 299 13.99 -10.22 -19.82
C HIS A 299 13.21 -9.10 -19.12
N VAL A 300 13.22 -9.04 -17.79
CA VAL A 300 12.58 -7.95 -17.06
C VAL A 300 13.24 -6.61 -17.38
N GLU A 301 14.57 -6.55 -17.52
CA GLU A 301 15.27 -5.33 -17.95
C GLU A 301 14.90 -4.88 -19.37
N GLN A 302 14.69 -5.81 -20.28
CA GLN A 302 14.19 -5.50 -21.63
C GLN A 302 12.78 -4.93 -21.57
N LEU A 303 11.88 -5.55 -20.80
CA LEU A 303 10.49 -5.08 -20.62
C LEU A 303 10.44 -3.70 -19.93
N LEU A 304 11.34 -3.44 -18.98
CA LEU A 304 11.48 -2.12 -18.35
C LEU A 304 11.84 -1.02 -19.36
N LYS A 305 12.64 -1.33 -20.38
CA LYS A 305 12.98 -0.39 -21.46
C LYS A 305 11.86 -0.22 -22.48
N GLN A 306 11.04 -1.26 -22.68
CA GLN A 306 9.97 -1.28 -23.69
C GLN A 306 8.61 -0.82 -23.14
N LYS A 307 8.45 -0.70 -21.83
CA LYS A 307 7.18 -0.32 -21.22
C LYS A 307 6.72 1.07 -21.71
N PRO A 308 5.40 1.31 -21.82
CA PRO A 308 4.87 2.61 -22.21
C PRO A 308 5.32 3.74 -21.28
N ALA A 309 5.56 4.92 -21.83
CA ALA A 309 5.98 6.08 -21.05
C ALA A 309 4.98 6.40 -19.93
N GLY A 310 5.48 6.69 -18.74
CA GLY A 310 4.64 6.98 -17.56
C GLY A 310 3.97 5.76 -16.90
N ARG A 311 4.18 4.55 -17.45
CA ARG A 311 3.73 3.29 -16.83
C ARG A 311 4.85 2.60 -16.08
N THR A 312 4.48 1.77 -15.10
CA THR A 312 5.40 0.94 -14.32
C THR A 312 5.22 -0.53 -14.65
N LEU A 313 6.26 -1.31 -14.38
CA LEU A 313 6.27 -2.76 -14.50
C LEU A 313 6.21 -3.36 -13.09
N ALA A 314 5.23 -4.23 -12.84
CA ALA A 314 5.16 -5.07 -11.66
C ALA A 314 5.67 -6.47 -11.99
N TYR A 315 6.51 -7.04 -11.13
CA TYR A 315 6.89 -8.44 -11.15
C TYR A 315 6.23 -9.17 -9.99
N VAL A 316 5.61 -10.32 -10.27
CA VAL A 316 4.88 -11.12 -9.28
C VAL A 316 5.53 -12.51 -9.21
N GLY A 317 5.99 -12.91 -8.04
CA GLY A 317 6.65 -14.19 -7.81
C GLY A 317 6.52 -14.67 -6.36
N ASP A 318 7.05 -15.85 -6.06
CA ASP A 318 7.06 -16.43 -4.70
C ASP A 318 8.12 -15.80 -3.77
N GLY A 319 9.06 -15.07 -4.33
CA GLY A 319 10.09 -14.30 -3.62
C GLY A 319 11.33 -15.08 -3.20
N ILE A 320 11.32 -16.40 -3.22
CA ILE A 320 12.48 -17.21 -2.80
C ILE A 320 13.55 -17.22 -3.89
N ASN A 321 13.16 -17.60 -5.10
CA ASN A 321 14.07 -17.71 -6.25
C ASN A 321 14.18 -16.43 -7.05
N ASP A 322 13.18 -15.56 -6.97
CA ASP A 322 13.03 -14.38 -7.79
C ASP A 322 13.43 -13.06 -7.09
N ALA A 323 14.04 -13.13 -5.90
CA ALA A 323 14.42 -11.94 -5.12
C ALA A 323 15.22 -10.88 -5.93
N PRO A 324 16.17 -11.22 -6.81
CA PRO A 324 16.86 -10.23 -7.65
C PRO A 324 15.93 -9.56 -8.65
N VAL A 325 14.97 -10.33 -9.20
CA VAL A 325 14.01 -9.84 -10.20
C VAL A 325 12.96 -8.94 -9.55
N LEU A 326 12.46 -9.32 -8.36
CA LEU A 326 11.55 -8.51 -7.53
C LEU A 326 12.16 -7.13 -7.22
N LYS A 327 13.43 -7.09 -6.78
CA LYS A 327 14.15 -5.83 -6.51
C LYS A 327 14.42 -4.99 -7.76
N ARG A 328 14.50 -5.62 -8.92
CA ARG A 328 14.81 -4.92 -10.19
C ARG A 328 13.59 -4.29 -10.84
N ALA A 329 12.41 -4.84 -10.63
CA ALA A 329 11.16 -4.31 -11.14
C ALA A 329 10.86 -2.90 -10.58
N ASP A 330 9.94 -2.15 -11.22
CA ASP A 330 9.45 -0.91 -10.62
C ASP A 330 8.63 -1.18 -9.35
N VAL A 331 7.96 -2.35 -9.29
CA VAL A 331 7.27 -2.87 -8.11
C VAL A 331 7.43 -4.39 -8.07
N GLY A 332 8.08 -4.89 -7.04
CA GLY A 332 8.14 -6.33 -6.74
C GLY A 332 6.98 -6.75 -5.85
N ILE A 333 6.22 -7.75 -6.26
CA ILE A 333 5.07 -8.30 -5.52
C ILE A 333 5.39 -9.76 -5.16
N ALA A 334 5.52 -10.08 -3.87
CA ALA A 334 5.67 -11.45 -3.40
C ALA A 334 4.31 -12.04 -3.05
N MET A 335 4.07 -13.28 -3.49
CA MET A 335 2.86 -14.06 -3.21
C MET A 335 3.13 -15.16 -2.17
N GLY A 336 2.10 -15.51 -1.39
CA GLY A 336 2.16 -16.59 -0.41
C GLY A 336 3.23 -16.40 0.67
N ALA A 337 3.66 -15.15 0.90
CA ALA A 337 4.82 -14.83 1.72
C ALA A 337 4.56 -14.93 3.23
N LEU A 338 3.40 -15.43 3.67
CA LEU A 338 3.12 -15.62 5.09
C LEU A 338 4.14 -16.63 5.68
N GLY A 339 5.02 -16.13 6.54
CA GLY A 339 6.10 -16.93 7.13
C GLY A 339 7.42 -17.01 6.33
N CYS A 340 7.48 -16.47 5.10
CA CYS A 340 8.72 -16.41 4.31
C CYS A 340 9.42 -15.06 4.44
N ASP A 341 10.42 -15.00 5.30
CA ASP A 341 11.15 -13.77 5.61
C ASP A 341 11.91 -13.19 4.42
N ALA A 342 12.52 -14.05 3.62
CA ALA A 342 13.28 -13.63 2.44
C ALA A 342 12.38 -12.98 1.36
N ALA A 343 11.19 -13.52 1.16
CA ALA A 343 10.20 -12.94 0.24
C ALA A 343 9.67 -11.59 0.75
N ILE A 344 9.37 -11.53 2.06
CA ILE A 344 8.96 -10.29 2.71
C ILE A 344 10.05 -9.22 2.53
N GLU A 345 11.33 -9.53 2.74
CA GLU A 345 12.42 -8.56 2.63
C GLU A 345 12.63 -8.08 1.20
N ALA A 346 12.54 -8.97 0.22
CA ALA A 346 12.86 -8.67 -1.18
C ALA A 346 11.79 -7.85 -1.90
N ALA A 347 10.51 -8.03 -1.56
CA ALA A 347 9.38 -7.41 -2.26
C ALA A 347 9.01 -6.03 -1.71
N ASP A 348 8.40 -5.21 -2.57
CA ASP A 348 7.81 -3.90 -2.22
C ASP A 348 6.37 -4.03 -1.75
N VAL A 349 5.68 -5.06 -2.24
CA VAL A 349 4.32 -5.45 -1.89
C VAL A 349 4.30 -6.93 -1.56
N VAL A 350 3.64 -7.29 -0.48
CA VAL A 350 3.54 -8.68 -0.02
C VAL A 350 2.07 -9.07 0.03
N LEU A 351 1.71 -10.13 -0.68
CA LEU A 351 0.41 -10.78 -0.57
C LEU A 351 0.51 -11.87 0.48
N MET A 352 -0.32 -11.78 1.52
CA MET A 352 -0.22 -12.64 2.70
C MET A 352 -0.64 -14.08 2.43
N ASP A 353 -1.45 -14.28 1.41
CA ASP A 353 -1.88 -15.58 0.91
C ASP A 353 -1.38 -15.83 -0.52
N ASP A 354 -1.70 -17.01 -1.00
CA ASP A 354 -1.30 -17.48 -2.32
C ASP A 354 -2.39 -17.27 -3.39
N GLU A 355 -3.08 -16.09 -3.33
CA GLU A 355 -4.25 -15.79 -4.14
C GLU A 355 -3.96 -14.75 -5.23
N PRO A 356 -3.86 -15.16 -6.53
CA PRO A 356 -3.57 -14.27 -7.65
C PRO A 356 -4.53 -13.08 -7.81
N ARG A 357 -5.81 -13.21 -7.39
CA ARG A 357 -6.80 -12.11 -7.46
C ARG A 357 -6.41 -10.89 -6.62
N LYS A 358 -5.49 -11.04 -5.66
CA LYS A 358 -4.99 -9.92 -4.88
C LYS A 358 -4.06 -8.98 -5.65
N VAL A 359 -3.48 -9.43 -6.76
CA VAL A 359 -2.66 -8.56 -7.62
C VAL A 359 -3.52 -7.44 -8.26
N PRO A 360 -4.62 -7.74 -9.00
CA PRO A 360 -5.50 -6.69 -9.50
C PRO A 360 -6.15 -5.87 -8.38
N LEU A 361 -6.47 -6.48 -7.23
CA LEU A 361 -7.01 -5.76 -6.07
C LEU A 361 -6.01 -4.74 -5.52
N ALA A 362 -4.71 -5.08 -5.45
CA ALA A 362 -3.65 -4.15 -5.05
C ALA A 362 -3.58 -2.94 -6.00
N VAL A 363 -3.63 -3.17 -7.31
CA VAL A 363 -3.66 -2.11 -8.33
C VAL A 363 -4.92 -1.24 -8.18
N HIS A 364 -6.08 -1.85 -7.96
CA HIS A 364 -7.34 -1.13 -7.75
C HIS A 364 -7.29 -0.21 -6.52
N ILE A 365 -6.85 -0.74 -5.38
CA ILE A 365 -6.69 0.03 -4.13
C ILE A 365 -5.73 1.20 -4.34
N ALA A 366 -4.60 0.96 -5.01
CA ALA A 366 -3.62 1.99 -5.31
C ALA A 366 -4.23 3.11 -6.17
N ARG A 367 -4.93 2.77 -7.26
CA ARG A 367 -5.61 3.74 -8.14
C ARG A 367 -6.68 4.55 -7.43
N ARG A 368 -7.48 3.88 -6.60
CA ARG A 368 -8.49 4.54 -5.77
C ARG A 368 -7.85 5.53 -4.80
N THR A 369 -6.78 5.14 -4.13
CA THR A 369 -6.03 5.98 -3.18
C THR A 369 -5.48 7.23 -3.87
N ILE A 370 -4.80 7.08 -5.00
CA ILE A 370 -4.27 8.19 -5.80
C ILE A 370 -5.38 9.11 -6.29
N ARG A 371 -6.52 8.56 -6.73
CA ARG A 371 -7.68 9.37 -7.16
C ARG A 371 -8.22 10.23 -6.02
N ILE A 372 -8.34 9.68 -4.80
CA ILE A 372 -8.77 10.43 -3.62
C ILE A 372 -7.75 11.52 -3.28
N ALA A 373 -6.45 11.23 -3.35
CA ALA A 373 -5.41 12.22 -3.14
C ALA A 373 -5.50 13.37 -4.15
N HIS A 374 -5.68 13.07 -5.43
CA HIS A 374 -5.87 14.09 -6.48
C HIS A 374 -7.15 14.91 -6.27
N GLN A 375 -8.26 14.30 -5.83
CA GLN A 375 -9.48 15.02 -5.47
C GLN A 375 -9.22 16.03 -4.36
N ASN A 376 -8.52 15.65 -3.30
CA ASN A 376 -8.17 16.53 -2.19
C ASN A 376 -7.27 17.69 -2.66
N VAL A 377 -6.27 17.40 -3.49
CA VAL A 377 -5.39 18.42 -4.07
C VAL A 377 -6.18 19.41 -4.91
N ALA A 378 -6.98 18.94 -5.86
CA ALA A 378 -7.77 19.79 -6.76
C ALA A 378 -8.78 20.66 -5.99
N PHE A 379 -9.48 20.07 -5.01
CA PHE A 379 -10.43 20.77 -4.16
C PHE A 379 -9.75 21.86 -3.31
N ALA A 380 -8.65 21.52 -2.64
CA ALA A 380 -7.93 22.47 -1.79
C ALA A 380 -7.35 23.64 -2.59
N ILE A 381 -6.75 23.39 -3.75
CA ILE A 381 -6.22 24.44 -4.64
C ILE A 381 -7.37 25.28 -5.21
N GLY A 382 -8.44 24.64 -5.67
CA GLY A 382 -9.58 25.34 -6.26
C GLY A 382 -10.24 26.35 -5.31
N VAL A 383 -10.51 25.93 -4.06
CA VAL A 383 -11.08 26.83 -3.04
C VAL A 383 -10.11 27.96 -2.70
N LYS A 384 -8.81 27.67 -2.55
CA LYS A 384 -7.81 28.70 -2.26
C LYS A 384 -7.70 29.74 -3.36
N VAL A 385 -7.63 29.32 -4.62
CA VAL A 385 -7.59 30.23 -5.76
C VAL A 385 -8.86 31.11 -5.80
N ALA A 386 -10.04 30.53 -5.57
CA ALA A 386 -11.29 31.28 -5.54
C ALA A 386 -11.28 32.35 -4.43
N VAL A 387 -10.85 32.01 -3.21
CA VAL A 387 -10.80 32.99 -2.10
C VAL A 387 -9.72 34.03 -2.32
N LEU A 388 -8.57 33.68 -2.89
CA LEU A 388 -7.53 34.66 -3.26
C LEU A 388 -8.05 35.67 -4.30
N LEU A 389 -8.77 35.22 -5.33
CA LEU A 389 -9.38 36.08 -6.32
C LEU A 389 -10.41 37.02 -5.67
N LEU A 390 -11.26 36.53 -4.77
CA LEU A 390 -12.21 37.38 -4.03
C LEU A 390 -11.49 38.38 -3.12
N ALA A 391 -10.39 37.98 -2.49
CA ALA A 391 -9.58 38.87 -1.64
C ALA A 391 -8.93 40.01 -2.46
N THR A 392 -8.44 39.72 -3.68
CA THR A 392 -7.85 40.77 -4.55
C THR A 392 -8.86 41.81 -5.01
N VAL A 393 -10.12 41.39 -5.22
CA VAL A 393 -11.23 42.34 -5.60
C VAL A 393 -11.79 43.10 -4.37
N GLY A 394 -11.28 42.78 -3.16
CA GLY A 394 -11.73 43.42 -1.92
C GLY A 394 -12.99 42.82 -1.29
N LEU A 395 -13.50 41.72 -1.84
CA LEU A 395 -14.63 40.95 -1.28
C LEU A 395 -14.18 39.86 -0.27
N GLY A 396 -12.88 39.62 -0.12
CA GLY A 396 -12.34 38.62 0.79
C GLY A 396 -12.47 39.07 2.25
N THR A 397 -13.03 38.19 3.08
CA THR A 397 -13.11 38.38 4.52
C THR A 397 -12.18 37.43 5.26
N MET A 398 -11.78 37.77 6.50
CA MET A 398 -10.96 36.89 7.34
C MET A 398 -11.66 35.54 7.59
N TRP A 399 -13.00 35.52 7.74
CA TRP A 399 -13.78 34.30 7.90
C TRP A 399 -13.68 33.38 6.68
N MET A 400 -13.71 33.93 5.47
CA MET A 400 -13.49 33.14 4.24
C MET A 400 -12.08 32.60 4.16
N ALA A 401 -11.07 33.31 4.63
CA ALA A 401 -9.70 32.87 4.71
C ALA A 401 -9.56 31.66 5.67
N VAL A 402 -10.13 31.78 6.88
CA VAL A 402 -10.15 30.72 7.88
C VAL A 402 -10.89 29.48 7.37
N PHE A 403 -12.05 29.65 6.72
CA PHE A 403 -12.79 28.54 6.12
C PHE A 403 -12.01 27.86 5.00
N ALA A 404 -11.34 28.61 4.13
CA ALA A 404 -10.52 28.09 3.03
C ALA A 404 -9.30 27.30 3.55
N ASP A 405 -8.85 27.55 4.76
CA ASP A 405 -7.73 26.81 5.35
C ASP A 405 -8.21 25.67 6.24
N VAL A 406 -8.94 25.96 7.31
CA VAL A 406 -9.37 24.96 8.31
C VAL A 406 -10.54 24.12 7.80
N GLY A 407 -11.58 24.73 7.23
CA GLY A 407 -12.77 24.03 6.75
C GLY A 407 -12.44 23.08 5.62
N VAL A 408 -11.63 23.53 4.66
CA VAL A 408 -11.15 22.67 3.54
C VAL A 408 -10.27 21.55 4.05
N THR A 409 -9.42 21.78 5.06
CA THR A 409 -8.60 20.74 5.67
C THR A 409 -9.47 19.64 6.28
N VAL A 410 -10.50 20.00 7.06
CA VAL A 410 -11.43 19.03 7.65
C VAL A 410 -12.14 18.21 6.57
N LEU A 411 -12.67 18.86 5.53
CA LEU A 411 -13.33 18.16 4.42
C LEU A 411 -12.38 17.23 3.66
N ALA A 412 -11.14 17.65 3.43
CA ALA A 412 -10.12 16.84 2.78
C ALA A 412 -9.72 15.62 3.63
N VAL A 413 -9.63 15.76 4.96
CA VAL A 413 -9.41 14.67 5.89
C VAL A 413 -10.56 13.66 5.86
N LEU A 414 -11.81 14.14 5.89
CA LEU A 414 -12.99 13.27 5.79
C LEU A 414 -13.03 12.51 4.46
N ASN A 415 -12.65 13.15 3.35
CA ASN A 415 -12.51 12.47 2.07
C ASN A 415 -11.37 11.44 2.07
N ALA A 416 -10.23 11.76 2.71
CA ALA A 416 -9.09 10.83 2.85
C ALA A 416 -9.46 9.54 3.58
N MET A 417 -10.35 9.60 4.58
CA MET A 417 -10.83 8.42 5.31
C MET A 417 -11.53 7.39 4.41
N ARG A 418 -12.01 7.79 3.23
CA ARG A 418 -12.59 6.86 2.23
C ARG A 418 -11.56 5.86 1.71
N ALA A 419 -10.27 6.20 1.74
CA ALA A 419 -9.21 5.27 1.33
C ALA A 419 -9.07 4.06 2.28
N LEU A 420 -9.49 4.21 3.54
CA LEU A 420 -9.45 3.15 4.55
C LEU A 420 -10.57 2.11 4.39
N LYS A 421 -11.65 2.43 3.66
CA LYS A 421 -12.79 1.51 3.51
C LYS A 421 -12.37 0.29 2.70
N LYS A 422 -12.78 -0.90 3.17
CA LYS A 422 -12.58 -2.17 2.46
C LYS A 422 -13.16 -2.04 1.04
N VAL A 423 -12.42 -2.53 0.08
CA VAL A 423 -12.87 -2.69 -1.31
C VAL A 423 -13.43 -4.11 -1.38
N GLU A 424 -14.69 -4.22 -1.74
CA GLU A 424 -15.37 -5.50 -2.01
C GLU A 424 -15.07 -5.98 -3.42
#